data_932ea3b7aa8647a23a6389c89a1ab94d
#
_entry.id   932ea3b7aa8647a23a6389c89a1ab94d
#
_cell.length_a   1.000
_cell.length_b   1.000
_cell.length_c   1.000
_cell.angle_alpha   90.00
_cell.angle_beta   90.00
_cell.angle_gamma   90.00
#
_symmetry.space_group_name_H-M   'P 1'
#
loop_
_entity.id
_entity.type
_entity.pdbx_description
1 polymer ?
#
loop_
_entity_poly.entity_id
_entity_poly.type
_entity_poly.pdbx_seq_one_letter_code
_entity_poly.pdbx_strand_id
1 'polypeptide(L)'
;CDRRQRQMCIRDRYMDVISMHQAGFTNAVAALGTAFTSGHGTLLKRYTENVILSFDSDEAGQRAILRAIPILKEAGLTVRVLDLTPYKDPDEFIKGLGAQALEERIRKAMSSFMFQVKVAAGRYDQDDPESKTQFQHEAAKLLATIEEPLERKNYIEAVSREYYIGAKDLEDLVNYYG
;
A
#
# COMPACT_ATOMS: atom_id res chain seq x y z
N CYS A 1 6.77 24.35 -12.48
CA CYS A 1 5.95 23.64 -11.47
C CYS A 1 6.38 22.18 -11.44
N ASP A 2 7.14 21.82 -10.42
CA ASP A 2 7.80 20.51 -10.36
C ASP A 2 6.75 19.40 -10.13
N ARG A 3 6.68 18.44 -11.07
CA ARG A 3 5.78 17.28 -10.99
C ARG A 3 6.06 16.39 -9.76
N ARG A 4 7.16 16.61 -9.05
CA ARG A 4 7.55 15.88 -7.83
C ARG A 4 6.72 16.23 -6.60
N GLN A 5 6.03 17.38 -6.60
CA GLN A 5 5.23 17.85 -5.46
C GLN A 5 3.77 17.33 -5.43
N ARG A 6 3.37 16.44 -6.36
CA ARG A 6 1.99 15.94 -6.46
C ARG A 6 1.70 14.69 -5.63
N GLN A 7 2.69 14.14 -4.94
CA GLN A 7 2.49 13.01 -4.04
C GLN A 7 2.61 13.48 -2.59
N MET A 8 1.66 13.09 -1.76
CA MET A 8 1.67 13.39 -0.34
C MET A 8 1.87 12.12 0.48
N CYS A 9 2.87 12.13 1.37
CA CYS A 9 3.13 11.04 2.30
C CYS A 9 2.33 11.25 3.58
N ILE A 10 1.55 10.25 3.97
CA ILE A 10 0.73 10.27 5.18
C ILE A 10 1.35 9.33 6.20
N ARG A 11 1.61 9.87 7.39
CA ARG A 11 2.16 9.17 8.54
C ARG A 11 1.19 9.18 9.71
N ASP A 12 1.39 8.25 10.63
CA ASP A 12 0.61 8.17 11.88
C ASP A 12 1.17 9.05 13.00
N ARG A 13 2.47 9.38 12.95
CA ARG A 13 3.16 10.15 13.98
C ARG A 13 3.76 11.44 13.46
N TYR A 14 3.63 12.52 14.23
CA TYR A 14 4.20 13.83 13.88
C TYR A 14 5.74 13.85 13.91
N MET A 15 6.39 13.04 14.75
CA MET A 15 7.86 12.94 14.79
C MET A 15 8.43 12.40 13.49
N ASP A 16 7.76 11.43 12.85
CA ASP A 16 8.15 10.90 11.54
C ASP A 16 8.05 11.97 10.46
N VAL A 17 7.02 12.81 10.52
CA VAL A 17 6.88 13.95 9.60
C VAL A 17 8.02 14.95 9.78
N ILE A 18 8.42 15.24 11.00
CA ILE A 18 9.56 16.13 11.29
C ILE A 18 10.84 15.54 10.67
N SER A 19 11.12 14.26 10.89
CA SER A 19 12.29 13.59 10.32
C SER A 19 12.28 13.61 8.79
N MET A 20 11.13 13.38 8.17
CA MET A 20 10.97 13.47 6.71
C MET A 20 11.19 14.90 6.20
N HIS A 21 10.65 15.92 6.86
CA HIS A 21 10.86 17.31 6.48
C HIS A 21 12.34 17.72 6.61
N GLN A 22 13.02 17.28 7.68
CA GLN A 22 14.46 17.52 7.85
C GLN A 22 15.30 16.86 6.75
N ALA A 23 14.84 15.74 6.21
CA ALA A 23 15.45 15.04 5.09
C ALA A 23 15.05 15.61 3.71
N GLY A 24 14.23 16.66 3.66
CA GLY A 24 13.81 17.33 2.42
C GLY A 24 12.45 16.89 1.86
N PHE A 25 11.72 16.01 2.53
CA PHE A 25 10.39 15.57 2.12
C PHE A 25 9.29 16.47 2.71
N THR A 26 9.12 17.66 2.15
CA THR A 26 8.23 18.70 2.66
C THR A 26 6.74 18.44 2.43
N ASN A 27 6.40 17.40 1.69
CA ASN A 27 5.03 16.95 1.40
C ASN A 27 4.55 15.82 2.31
N ALA A 28 5.23 15.59 3.43
CA ALA A 28 4.79 14.65 4.46
C ALA A 28 3.83 15.31 5.44
N VAL A 29 2.75 14.60 5.80
CA VAL A 29 1.73 15.01 6.78
C VAL A 29 1.41 13.88 7.75
N ALA A 30 0.92 14.20 8.93
CA ALA A 30 0.53 13.23 9.94
C ALA A 30 -0.98 13.26 10.21
N ALA A 31 -1.56 12.10 10.46
CA ALA A 31 -2.95 11.93 10.85
C ALA A 31 -3.18 12.02 12.38
N LEU A 32 -2.19 12.44 13.14
CA LEU A 32 -2.20 12.77 14.59
C LEU A 32 -3.18 11.94 15.44
N GLY A 33 -2.87 10.65 15.64
CA GLY A 33 -3.50 9.82 16.67
C GLY A 33 -4.98 9.52 16.51
N THR A 34 -5.61 9.95 15.41
CA THR A 34 -7.01 9.69 15.11
C THR A 34 -7.15 8.76 13.90
N ALA A 35 -8.22 7.96 13.90
CA ALA A 35 -8.57 7.18 12.73
C ALA A 35 -8.81 8.10 11.52
N PHE A 36 -8.40 7.66 10.33
CA PHE A 36 -8.69 8.36 9.09
C PHE A 36 -10.20 8.51 8.90
N THR A 37 -10.64 9.69 8.48
CA THR A 37 -12.06 9.99 8.22
C THR A 37 -12.24 10.44 6.76
N SER A 38 -13.49 10.39 6.29
CA SER A 38 -13.85 10.92 4.96
C SER A 38 -13.51 12.42 4.83
N GLY A 39 -13.60 13.17 5.92
CA GLY A 39 -13.18 14.59 5.96
C GLY A 39 -11.69 14.78 5.66
N HIS A 40 -10.84 13.89 6.17
CA HIS A 40 -9.42 13.89 5.84
C HIS A 40 -9.18 13.62 4.34
N GLY A 41 -9.89 12.65 3.75
CA GLY A 41 -9.82 12.35 2.32
C GLY A 41 -10.22 13.55 1.47
N THR A 42 -11.33 14.20 1.80
CA THR A 42 -11.82 15.40 1.10
C THR A 42 -10.82 16.56 1.21
N LEU A 43 -10.22 16.74 2.38
CA LEU A 43 -9.20 17.79 2.58
C LEU A 43 -7.96 17.52 1.71
N LEU A 44 -7.43 16.29 1.73
CA LEU A 44 -6.25 15.91 0.97
C LEU A 44 -6.47 16.07 -0.53
N LYS A 45 -7.66 15.74 -1.04
CA LYS A 45 -8.01 15.88 -2.46
C LYS A 45 -7.87 17.31 -3.01
N ARG A 46 -7.95 18.32 -2.15
CA ARG A 46 -7.72 19.73 -2.56
C ARG A 46 -6.26 20.01 -2.91
N TYR A 47 -5.33 19.22 -2.39
CA TYR A 47 -3.88 19.46 -2.52
C TYR A 47 -3.19 18.45 -3.42
N THR A 48 -3.70 17.23 -3.51
CA THR A 48 -3.07 16.15 -4.29
C THR A 48 -4.10 15.17 -4.82
N GLU A 49 -3.71 14.42 -5.85
CA GLU A 49 -4.45 13.27 -6.35
C GLU A 49 -3.79 11.94 -5.95
N ASN A 50 -2.54 12.00 -5.49
CA ASN A 50 -1.75 10.83 -5.17
C ASN A 50 -1.27 10.89 -3.72
N VAL A 51 -1.59 9.87 -2.95
CA VAL A 51 -1.15 9.73 -1.56
C VAL A 51 -0.35 8.45 -1.37
N ILE A 52 0.64 8.51 -0.50
CA ILE A 52 1.43 7.36 -0.07
C ILE A 52 1.24 7.19 1.42
N LEU A 53 0.68 6.04 1.82
CA LEU A 53 0.55 5.67 3.22
C LEU A 53 1.85 5.03 3.70
N SER A 54 2.34 5.49 4.83
CA SER A 54 3.52 4.95 5.46
C SER A 54 3.33 4.93 6.98
N PHE A 55 2.90 3.80 7.49
CA PHE A 55 2.70 3.55 8.91
C PHE A 55 3.75 2.56 9.42
N ASP A 56 3.77 2.34 10.72
CA ASP A 56 4.67 1.36 11.31
C ASP A 56 4.45 -0.03 10.68
N SER A 57 5.52 -0.79 10.53
CA SER A 57 5.49 -2.12 9.91
C SER A 57 4.86 -3.21 10.77
N ASP A 58 4.35 -2.87 11.95
CA ASP A 58 3.65 -3.79 12.83
C ASP A 58 2.21 -4.09 12.37
N GLU A 59 1.58 -5.04 13.03
CA GLU A 59 0.21 -5.46 12.71
C GLU A 59 -0.82 -4.33 12.89
N ALA A 60 -0.61 -3.46 13.88
CA ALA A 60 -1.48 -2.31 14.12
C ALA A 60 -1.38 -1.29 12.97
N GLY A 61 -0.17 -1.02 12.50
CA GLY A 61 0.07 -0.16 11.32
C GLY A 61 -0.53 -0.74 10.05
N GLN A 62 -0.40 -2.04 9.81
CA GLN A 62 -1.04 -2.72 8.68
C GLN A 62 -2.57 -2.58 8.71
N ARG A 63 -3.18 -2.80 9.87
CA ARG A 63 -4.64 -2.62 10.04
C ARG A 63 -5.06 -1.17 9.80
N ALA A 64 -4.26 -0.20 10.25
CA ALA A 64 -4.54 1.22 10.02
C ALA A 64 -4.50 1.57 8.53
N ILE A 65 -3.51 1.07 7.79
CA ILE A 65 -3.42 1.22 6.33
C ILE A 65 -4.65 0.62 5.64
N LEU A 66 -5.02 -0.62 5.98
CA LEU A 66 -6.18 -1.29 5.38
C LEU A 66 -7.48 -0.55 5.61
N ARG A 67 -7.64 0.13 6.75
CA ARG A 67 -8.80 0.99 7.02
C ARG A 67 -8.78 2.31 6.26
N ALA A 68 -7.60 2.90 6.06
CA ALA A 68 -7.45 4.18 5.37
C ALA A 68 -7.66 4.06 3.85
N ILE A 69 -7.26 2.96 3.24
CA ILE A 69 -7.33 2.75 1.79
C ILE A 69 -8.74 3.02 1.21
N PRO A 70 -9.83 2.37 1.68
CA PRO A 70 -11.15 2.59 1.10
C PRO A 70 -11.62 4.04 1.27
N ILE A 71 -11.35 4.67 2.40
CA ILE A 71 -11.74 6.06 2.69
C ILE A 71 -11.07 7.02 1.70
N LEU A 72 -9.78 6.84 1.44
CA LEU A 72 -9.02 7.69 0.53
C LEU A 72 -9.40 7.44 -0.94
N LYS A 73 -9.65 6.19 -1.31
CA LYS A 73 -10.14 5.84 -2.65
C LYS A 73 -11.53 6.41 -2.93
N GLU A 74 -12.43 6.35 -1.96
CA GLU A 74 -13.77 6.94 -2.05
C GLU A 74 -13.72 8.47 -2.24
N ALA A 75 -12.71 9.13 -1.65
CA ALA A 75 -12.43 10.55 -1.90
C ALA A 75 -11.83 10.84 -3.29
N GLY A 76 -11.58 9.82 -4.11
CA GLY A 76 -11.00 9.95 -5.45
C GLY A 76 -9.49 10.08 -5.49
N LEU A 77 -8.80 9.63 -4.43
CA LEU A 77 -7.33 9.63 -4.35
C LEU A 77 -6.76 8.30 -4.86
N THR A 78 -5.63 8.38 -5.54
CA THR A 78 -4.79 7.21 -5.84
C THR A 78 -3.91 6.92 -4.63
N VAL A 79 -4.02 5.71 -4.09
CA VAL A 79 -3.36 5.30 -2.85
C VAL A 79 -2.26 4.29 -3.13
N ARG A 80 -1.06 4.57 -2.65
CA ARG A 80 0.07 3.66 -2.61
C ARG A 80 0.54 3.46 -1.18
N VAL A 81 1.28 2.38 -0.94
CA VAL A 81 1.80 2.03 0.38
C VAL A 81 3.31 1.93 0.31
N LEU A 82 3.98 2.60 1.24
CA LEU A 82 5.43 2.57 1.38
C LEU A 82 5.82 1.45 2.34
N ASP A 83 6.67 0.55 1.86
CA ASP A 83 7.29 -0.49 2.67
C ASP A 83 8.70 -0.06 3.09
N LEU A 84 8.91 0.10 4.38
CA LEU A 84 10.19 0.49 4.97
C LEU A 84 10.98 -0.69 5.53
N THR A 85 10.50 -1.93 5.34
CA THR A 85 11.18 -3.13 5.85
C THR A 85 12.66 -3.17 5.41
N PRO A 86 13.61 -3.50 6.30
CA PRO A 86 13.45 -4.00 7.67
C PRO A 86 13.34 -2.91 8.77
N TYR A 87 13.29 -1.65 8.39
CA TYR A 87 13.21 -0.53 9.33
C TYR A 87 11.78 -0.30 9.80
N LYS A 88 11.64 0.13 11.04
CA LYS A 88 10.35 0.35 11.67
C LYS A 88 9.68 1.64 11.19
N ASP A 89 10.45 2.70 11.04
CA ASP A 89 9.96 4.03 10.70
C ASP A 89 10.94 4.79 9.77
N PRO A 90 10.55 5.94 9.21
CA PRO A 90 11.40 6.72 8.32
C PRO A 90 12.66 7.26 8.98
N ASP A 91 12.62 7.58 10.26
CA ASP A 91 13.79 8.10 10.97
C ASP A 91 14.90 7.04 11.03
N GLU A 92 14.55 5.81 11.42
CA GLU A 92 15.48 4.67 11.38
C GLU A 92 15.97 4.39 9.96
N PHE A 93 15.06 4.45 8.97
CA PHE A 93 15.41 4.20 7.57
C PHE A 93 16.41 5.24 7.05
N ILE A 94 16.16 6.53 7.31
CA ILE A 94 17.05 7.63 6.88
C ILE A 94 18.41 7.52 7.55
N LYS A 95 18.45 7.21 8.86
CA LYS A 95 19.69 6.98 9.61
C LYS A 95 20.49 5.79 9.08
N GLY A 96 19.80 4.74 8.67
CA GLY A 96 20.43 3.51 8.17
C GLY A 96 20.88 3.60 6.70
N LEU A 97 20.05 4.11 5.81
CA LEU A 97 20.25 4.07 4.35
C LEU A 97 20.31 5.46 3.67
N GLY A 98 19.93 6.52 4.36
CA GLY A 98 19.94 7.89 3.84
C GLY A 98 18.67 8.31 3.12
N ALA A 99 18.53 9.62 2.90
CA ALA A 99 17.35 10.25 2.28
C ALA A 99 17.16 9.82 0.81
N GLN A 100 18.23 9.60 0.06
CA GLN A 100 18.16 9.18 -1.35
C GLN A 100 17.55 7.78 -1.48
N ALA A 101 17.90 6.86 -0.58
CA ALA A 101 17.30 5.52 -0.54
C ALA A 101 15.80 5.58 -0.20
N LEU A 102 15.38 6.50 0.66
CA LEU A 102 13.96 6.73 0.95
C LEU A 102 13.22 7.27 -0.27
N GLU A 103 13.80 8.18 -1.03
CA GLU A 103 13.20 8.68 -2.27
C GLU A 103 12.97 7.55 -3.28
N GLU A 104 13.90 6.61 -3.41
CA GLU A 104 13.73 5.43 -4.25
C GLU A 104 12.61 4.51 -3.76
N ARG A 105 12.50 4.30 -2.44
CA ARG A 105 11.41 3.52 -1.86
C ARG A 105 10.05 4.17 -2.12
N ILE A 106 9.95 5.49 -2.01
CA ILE A 106 8.74 6.26 -2.34
C ILE A 106 8.35 6.07 -3.81
N ARG A 107 9.31 6.12 -4.72
CA ARG A 107 9.06 5.88 -6.16
C ARG A 107 8.56 4.45 -6.44
N LYS A 108 9.00 3.47 -5.66
CA LYS A 108 8.64 2.05 -5.78
C LYS A 108 7.50 1.64 -4.83
N ALA A 109 6.79 2.60 -4.24
CA ALA A 109 5.67 2.30 -3.36
C ALA A 109 4.64 1.42 -4.08
N MET A 110 4.20 0.36 -3.41
CA MET A 110 3.27 -0.60 -4.00
C MET A 110 1.85 -0.04 -4.10
N SER A 111 1.07 -0.54 -5.04
CA SER A 111 -0.35 -0.21 -5.11
C SER A 111 -1.08 -0.68 -3.84
N SER A 112 -2.17 -0.01 -3.50
CA SER A 112 -3.00 -0.39 -2.36
C SER A 112 -3.55 -1.81 -2.49
N PHE A 113 -3.86 -2.25 -3.71
CA PHE A 113 -4.33 -3.61 -3.98
C PHE A 113 -3.24 -4.65 -3.69
N MET A 114 -2.02 -4.46 -4.20
CA MET A 114 -0.90 -5.38 -3.93
C MET A 114 -0.54 -5.42 -2.44
N PHE A 115 -0.71 -4.32 -1.71
CA PHE A 115 -0.56 -4.32 -0.26
C PHE A 115 -1.62 -5.20 0.43
N GLN A 116 -2.88 -5.15 0.00
CA GLN A 116 -3.93 -6.03 0.53
C GLN A 116 -3.60 -7.50 0.28
N VAL A 117 -3.13 -7.85 -0.92
CA VAL A 117 -2.70 -9.21 -1.24
C VAL A 117 -1.51 -9.64 -0.38
N LYS A 118 -0.54 -8.74 -0.16
CA LYS A 118 0.62 -9.00 0.72
C LYS A 118 0.21 -9.28 2.16
N VAL A 119 -0.72 -8.51 2.71
CA VAL A 119 -1.25 -8.74 4.07
C VAL A 119 -1.99 -10.08 4.14
N ALA A 120 -2.78 -10.41 3.13
CA ALA A 120 -3.43 -11.72 3.03
C ALA A 120 -2.40 -12.85 2.99
N ALA A 121 -1.38 -12.74 2.13
CA ALA A 121 -0.31 -13.73 2.02
C ALA A 121 0.42 -14.00 3.34
N GLY A 122 0.61 -12.97 4.15
CA GLY A 122 1.27 -13.09 5.46
C GLY A 122 0.53 -13.97 6.49
N ARG A 123 -0.73 -14.31 6.24
CA ARG A 123 -1.53 -15.21 7.09
C ARG A 123 -1.37 -16.69 6.74
N TYR A 124 -0.71 -17.00 5.64
CA TYR A 124 -0.59 -18.34 5.07
C TYR A 124 0.87 -18.75 4.93
N ASP A 125 1.13 -20.02 5.22
CA ASP A 125 2.42 -20.63 4.94
C ASP A 125 2.52 -20.94 3.44
N GLN A 126 3.39 -20.22 2.73
CA GLN A 126 3.57 -20.38 1.28
C GLN A 126 4.33 -21.66 0.91
N ASP A 127 5.01 -22.29 1.87
CA ASP A 127 5.74 -23.55 1.66
C ASP A 127 4.84 -24.78 1.88
N ASP A 128 3.73 -24.61 2.61
CA ASP A 128 2.73 -25.66 2.79
C ASP A 128 1.71 -25.65 1.65
N PRO A 129 1.53 -26.75 0.87
CA PRO A 129 0.62 -26.78 -0.27
C PRO A 129 -0.84 -26.50 0.07
N GLU A 130 -1.32 -26.95 1.21
CA GLU A 130 -2.70 -26.72 1.65
C GLU A 130 -2.94 -25.25 2.00
N SER A 131 -2.05 -24.67 2.79
CA SER A 131 -2.07 -23.26 3.17
C SER A 131 -1.92 -22.34 1.95
N LYS A 132 -1.02 -22.68 1.03
CA LYS A 132 -0.85 -21.96 -0.23
C LYS A 132 -2.12 -21.99 -1.09
N THR A 133 -2.82 -23.12 -1.14
CA THR A 133 -4.10 -23.23 -1.86
C THR A 133 -5.15 -22.30 -1.25
N GLN A 134 -5.24 -22.23 0.06
CA GLN A 134 -6.14 -21.31 0.77
C GLN A 134 -5.82 -19.85 0.43
N PHE A 135 -4.55 -19.49 0.40
CA PHE A 135 -4.11 -18.16 -0.04
C PHE A 135 -4.53 -17.86 -1.48
N GLN A 136 -4.37 -18.81 -2.41
CA GLN A 136 -4.76 -18.62 -3.81
C GLN A 136 -6.25 -18.32 -3.95
N HIS A 137 -7.09 -19.01 -3.19
CA HIS A 137 -8.53 -18.73 -3.14
C HIS A 137 -8.83 -17.33 -2.58
N GLU A 138 -8.13 -16.89 -1.52
CA GLU A 138 -8.31 -15.55 -0.97
C GLU A 138 -7.84 -14.47 -1.96
N ALA A 139 -6.70 -14.66 -2.60
CA ALA A 139 -6.19 -13.76 -3.62
C ALA A 139 -7.17 -13.64 -4.81
N ALA A 140 -7.74 -14.77 -5.26
CA ALA A 140 -8.73 -14.78 -6.33
C ALA A 140 -10.01 -14.00 -5.96
N LYS A 141 -10.48 -14.13 -4.72
CA LYS A 141 -11.62 -13.34 -4.23
C LYS A 141 -11.32 -11.84 -4.22
N LEU A 142 -10.13 -11.44 -3.80
CA LEU A 142 -9.71 -10.04 -3.86
C LEU A 142 -9.65 -9.53 -5.31
N LEU A 143 -9.07 -10.31 -6.22
CA LEU A 143 -9.00 -9.98 -7.65
C LEU A 143 -10.38 -9.86 -8.30
N ALA A 144 -11.33 -10.69 -7.91
CA ALA A 144 -12.70 -10.64 -8.40
C ALA A 144 -13.44 -9.33 -8.04
N THR A 145 -12.98 -8.60 -7.01
CA THR A 145 -13.56 -7.29 -6.65
C THR A 145 -13.19 -6.16 -7.61
N ILE A 146 -12.21 -6.37 -8.49
CA ILE A 146 -11.79 -5.36 -9.47
C ILE A 146 -12.78 -5.38 -10.63
N GLU A 147 -13.51 -4.30 -10.81
CA GLU A 147 -14.57 -4.20 -11.82
C GLU A 147 -14.02 -4.06 -13.24
N GLU A 148 -12.96 -3.26 -13.41
CA GLU A 148 -12.37 -3.00 -14.72
C GLU A 148 -11.60 -4.22 -15.23
N PRO A 149 -11.98 -4.82 -16.39
CA PRO A 149 -11.41 -6.10 -16.82
C PRO A 149 -9.92 -6.07 -17.15
N LEU A 150 -9.43 -4.97 -17.73
CA LEU A 150 -8.02 -4.84 -18.09
C LEU A 150 -7.16 -4.64 -16.84
N GLU A 151 -7.63 -3.82 -15.89
CA GLU A 151 -6.97 -3.65 -14.60
C GLU A 151 -6.91 -4.98 -13.84
N ARG A 152 -8.01 -5.70 -13.78
CA ARG A 152 -8.08 -7.03 -13.16
C ARG A 152 -7.08 -7.99 -13.79
N LYS A 153 -6.97 -8.04 -15.12
CA LYS A 153 -6.00 -8.88 -15.81
C LYS A 153 -4.55 -8.51 -15.45
N ASN A 154 -4.23 -7.21 -15.42
CA ASN A 154 -2.91 -6.75 -15.05
C ASN A 154 -2.55 -7.14 -13.60
N TYR A 155 -3.52 -7.09 -12.67
CA TYR A 155 -3.31 -7.55 -11.29
C TYR A 155 -3.22 -9.07 -11.18
N ILE A 156 -3.94 -9.85 -11.97
CA ILE A 156 -3.77 -11.31 -12.06
C ILE A 156 -2.31 -11.63 -12.44
N GLU A 157 -1.78 -10.98 -13.47
CA GLU A 157 -0.39 -11.17 -13.89
C GLU A 157 0.62 -10.75 -12.80
N ALA A 158 0.38 -9.64 -12.11
CA ALA A 158 1.24 -9.16 -11.03
C ALA A 158 1.26 -10.13 -9.84
N VAL A 159 0.10 -10.58 -9.37
CA VAL A 159 -0.03 -11.54 -8.26
C VAL A 159 0.57 -12.90 -8.64
N SER A 160 0.29 -13.37 -9.85
CA SER A 160 0.87 -14.61 -10.39
C SER A 160 2.39 -14.60 -10.34
N ARG A 161 3.01 -13.51 -10.77
CA ARG A 161 4.47 -13.34 -10.76
C ARG A 161 5.04 -13.26 -9.35
N GLU A 162 4.42 -12.46 -8.48
CA GLU A 162 4.91 -12.22 -7.12
C GLU A 162 4.86 -13.48 -6.24
N TYR A 163 3.80 -14.28 -6.38
CA TYR A 163 3.55 -15.45 -5.53
C TYR A 163 3.75 -16.79 -6.23
N TYR A 164 4.34 -16.79 -7.43
CA TYR A 164 4.61 -18.00 -8.23
C TYR A 164 3.37 -18.88 -8.40
N ILE A 165 2.25 -18.26 -8.78
CA ILE A 165 0.99 -18.94 -9.10
C ILE A 165 0.84 -19.00 -10.62
N GLY A 166 0.35 -20.10 -11.17
CA GLY A 166 0.03 -20.18 -12.60
C GLY A 166 -1.01 -19.10 -12.98
N ALA A 167 -0.70 -18.24 -13.96
CA ALA A 167 -1.59 -17.12 -14.31
C ALA A 167 -2.96 -17.62 -14.76
N LYS A 168 -3.01 -18.72 -15.52
CA LYS A 168 -4.26 -19.33 -15.97
C LYS A 168 -5.05 -19.92 -14.82
N ASP A 169 -4.39 -20.61 -13.89
CA ASP A 169 -5.06 -21.19 -12.72
C ASP A 169 -5.66 -20.10 -11.83
N LEU A 170 -4.94 -18.99 -11.66
CA LEU A 170 -5.44 -17.84 -10.90
C LEU A 170 -6.61 -17.16 -11.64
N GLU A 171 -6.53 -17.00 -12.97
CA GLU A 171 -7.61 -16.43 -13.78
C GLU A 171 -8.89 -17.29 -13.69
N ASP A 172 -8.75 -18.62 -13.77
CA ASP A 172 -9.88 -19.55 -13.65
C ASP A 172 -10.54 -19.44 -12.26
N LEU A 173 -9.74 -19.33 -11.19
CA LEU A 173 -10.27 -19.08 -9.83
C LEU A 173 -10.97 -17.72 -9.73
N VAL A 174 -10.41 -16.67 -10.32
CA VAL A 174 -11.05 -15.33 -10.32
C VAL A 174 -12.40 -15.39 -11.03
N ASN A 175 -12.48 -16.04 -12.19
CA ASN A 175 -13.73 -16.23 -12.93
C ASN A 175 -14.76 -17.07 -12.18
N TYR A 176 -14.32 -17.98 -11.32
CA TYR A 176 -15.22 -18.76 -10.45
C TYR A 176 -15.87 -17.90 -9.37
N TYR A 177 -15.17 -16.86 -8.86
CA TYR A 177 -15.67 -15.98 -7.79
C TYR A 177 -16.35 -14.71 -8.29
N GLY A 178 -16.12 -14.30 -9.53
CA GLY A 178 -16.71 -13.11 -10.16
C GLY A 178 -17.88 -13.45 -11.03
#